data_6d68c44d86a3e23319a585d7d301e526
#
_entry.id   6d68c44d86a3e23319a585d7d301e526
#
_cell.length_a   1.000
_cell.length_b   1.000
_cell.length_c   1.000
_cell.angle_alpha   90.00
_cell.angle_beta   90.00
_cell.angle_gamma   90.00
#
_symmetry.space_group_name_H-M   'P 1'
#
loop_
_entity.id
_entity.type
_entity.pdbx_description
1 polymer ?
#
loop_
_entity_poly.entity_id
_entity_poly.type
_entity_poly.pdbx_seq_one_letter_code
_entity_poly.pdbx_strand_id
1 'polypeptide(L)'
;MQKKRTRLTVSDIVGAWAIIPTPAKPDASNWRAENTVDLAETARVVDALIREGIDGILSLGTLGECATLTWEEKRDFMAAVVEAARGRVPYFGGTTSLNTRETVRQTRAAYDLGVDGTMLGPPMWCYPDLPTAIRFYQDVAEACPDMPICVYANPEAFKFEFPRAFRGANHTGTAGDRRQGRWYREFGGRSPTLERPT
;
A
#
# COMPACT_ATOMS: atom_id res chain seq x y z
N MET A 1 -3.36 -24.20 10.29
CA MET A 1 -3.93 -24.13 8.93
C MET A 1 -4.38 -22.69 8.70
N GLN A 2 -3.67 -21.90 7.88
CA GLN A 2 -4.14 -20.60 7.46
C GLN A 2 -5.42 -20.77 6.63
N LYS A 3 -6.47 -20.07 7.02
CA LYS A 3 -7.73 -20.03 6.28
C LYS A 3 -7.44 -19.46 4.90
N LYS A 4 -7.75 -20.19 3.82
CA LYS A 4 -7.60 -19.71 2.44
C LYS A 4 -8.34 -18.39 2.33
N ARG A 5 -7.61 -17.29 2.13
CA ARG A 5 -8.19 -15.95 2.02
C ARG A 5 -9.05 -15.87 0.78
N THR A 6 -10.23 -15.33 0.92
CA THR A 6 -11.04 -14.91 -0.22
C THR A 6 -10.33 -13.70 -0.83
N ARG A 7 -10.02 -13.77 -2.12
CA ARG A 7 -9.42 -12.62 -2.84
C ARG A 7 -10.39 -11.44 -2.78
N LEU A 8 -9.90 -10.30 -2.27
CA LEU A 8 -10.69 -9.07 -2.24
C LEU A 8 -11.01 -8.58 -3.65
N THR A 9 -12.17 -8.00 -3.80
CA THR A 9 -12.69 -7.39 -5.02
C THR A 9 -12.94 -5.89 -4.80
N VAL A 10 -13.18 -5.11 -5.86
CA VAL A 10 -13.51 -3.68 -5.72
C VAL A 10 -14.77 -3.47 -4.87
N SER A 11 -15.71 -4.41 -4.93
CA SER A 11 -16.92 -4.36 -4.11
C SER A 11 -16.68 -4.54 -2.61
N ASP A 12 -15.52 -5.09 -2.24
CA ASP A 12 -15.13 -5.24 -0.84
C ASP A 12 -14.44 -3.98 -0.27
N ILE A 13 -14.10 -3.01 -1.15
CA ILE A 13 -13.45 -1.76 -0.77
C ILE A 13 -14.53 -0.70 -0.56
N VAL A 14 -15.16 -0.71 0.59
CA VAL A 14 -16.29 0.16 0.96
C VAL A 14 -16.01 0.86 2.30
N GLY A 15 -16.82 1.85 2.64
CA GLY A 15 -16.80 2.52 3.93
C GLY A 15 -15.58 3.41 4.19
N ALA A 16 -15.19 3.51 5.45
CA ALA A 16 -14.11 4.37 5.94
C ALA A 16 -12.81 3.57 6.16
N TRP A 17 -11.76 3.93 5.45
CA TRP A 17 -10.44 3.32 5.58
C TRP A 17 -9.49 4.24 6.33
N ALA A 18 -8.89 3.73 7.39
CA ALA A 18 -7.88 4.47 8.16
C ALA A 18 -6.51 4.36 7.49
N ILE A 19 -5.88 5.52 7.25
CA ILE A 19 -4.45 5.60 6.90
C ILE A 19 -3.70 5.78 8.22
N ILE A 20 -2.93 4.78 8.62
CA ILE A 20 -2.23 4.80 9.90
C ILE A 20 -0.76 5.22 9.77
N PRO A 21 -0.23 6.05 10.68
CA PRO A 21 1.20 6.27 10.82
C PRO A 21 1.88 4.99 11.34
N THR A 22 3.19 4.95 11.25
CA THR A 22 4.00 3.90 11.89
C THR A 22 4.44 4.39 13.27
N PRO A 23 3.92 3.81 14.38
CA PRO A 23 4.34 4.20 15.71
C PRO A 23 5.83 3.93 15.94
N ALA A 24 6.52 4.91 16.52
CA ALA A 24 7.96 4.87 16.73
C ALA A 24 8.29 4.79 18.23
N LYS A 25 9.35 4.07 18.56
CA LYS A 25 9.91 4.05 19.91
C LYS A 25 10.47 5.44 20.30
N PRO A 26 10.58 5.77 21.60
CA PRO A 26 11.06 7.08 22.05
C PRO A 26 12.46 7.46 21.56
N ASP A 27 13.30 6.49 21.30
CA ASP A 27 14.69 6.64 20.82
C ASP A 27 14.85 6.58 19.31
N ALA A 28 13.78 6.46 18.55
CA ALA A 28 13.79 6.31 17.10
C ALA A 28 14.50 7.45 16.35
N SER A 29 14.60 8.63 16.96
CA SER A 29 15.35 9.76 16.39
C SER A 29 16.88 9.62 16.51
N ASN A 30 17.38 8.65 17.27
CA ASN A 30 18.80 8.39 17.39
C ASN A 30 19.25 7.57 16.19
N TRP A 31 20.23 8.09 15.42
CA TRP A 31 20.75 7.40 14.24
C TRP A 31 21.40 6.03 14.53
N ARG A 32 21.68 5.72 15.79
CA ARG A 32 22.21 4.41 16.23
C ARG A 32 21.09 3.45 16.65
N ALA A 33 19.84 3.91 16.71
CA ALA A 33 18.71 3.05 17.09
C ALA A 33 18.44 2.03 15.99
N GLU A 34 18.09 0.83 16.42
CA GLU A 34 17.67 -0.26 15.54
C GLU A 34 16.27 -0.72 15.94
N ASN A 35 15.51 -1.24 14.96
CA ASN A 35 14.14 -1.72 15.18
C ASN A 35 13.28 -0.63 15.84
N THR A 36 13.21 0.53 15.20
CA THR A 36 12.64 1.77 15.75
C THR A 36 11.11 1.76 15.86
N VAL A 37 10.43 0.78 15.26
CA VAL A 37 8.98 0.67 15.27
C VAL A 37 8.47 0.14 16.62
N ASP A 38 7.45 0.80 17.17
CA ASP A 38 6.73 0.34 18.36
C ASP A 38 5.59 -0.61 17.96
N LEU A 39 5.87 -1.92 18.02
CA LEU A 39 4.91 -2.96 17.63
C LEU A 39 3.75 -3.10 18.62
N ALA A 40 3.97 -2.79 19.90
CA ALA A 40 2.92 -2.84 20.91
C ALA A 40 1.91 -1.71 20.70
N GLU A 41 2.41 -0.50 20.46
CA GLU A 41 1.55 0.64 20.12
C GLU A 41 0.85 0.44 18.78
N THR A 42 1.51 -0.17 17.79
CA THR A 42 0.89 -0.56 16.52
C THR A 42 -0.33 -1.45 16.76
N ALA A 43 -0.18 -2.50 17.56
CA ALA A 43 -1.29 -3.41 17.87
C ALA A 43 -2.43 -2.70 18.61
N ARG A 44 -2.11 -1.82 19.57
CA ARG A 44 -3.10 -1.02 20.31
C ARG A 44 -3.90 -0.10 19.40
N VAL A 45 -3.22 0.63 18.50
CA VAL A 45 -3.86 1.56 17.56
C VAL A 45 -4.77 0.83 16.59
N VAL A 46 -4.30 -0.28 16.01
CA VAL A 46 -5.10 -1.12 15.09
C VAL A 46 -6.37 -1.62 15.78
N ASP A 47 -6.26 -2.16 16.99
CA ASP A 47 -7.41 -2.68 17.72
C ASP A 47 -8.39 -1.55 18.10
N ALA A 48 -7.89 -0.38 18.50
CA ALA A 48 -8.73 0.76 18.80
C ALA A 48 -9.52 1.25 17.57
N LEU A 49 -8.86 1.44 16.44
CA LEU A 49 -9.50 1.88 15.20
C LEU A 49 -10.58 0.90 14.73
N ILE A 50 -10.33 -0.40 14.81
CA ILE A 50 -11.32 -1.41 14.44
C ILE A 50 -12.52 -1.37 15.37
N ARG A 51 -12.34 -1.13 16.66
CA ARG A 51 -13.45 -0.96 17.61
C ARG A 51 -14.27 0.31 17.34
N GLU A 52 -13.65 1.36 16.83
CA GLU A 52 -14.34 2.59 16.38
C GLU A 52 -15.06 2.42 15.04
N GLY A 53 -14.96 1.26 14.38
CA GLY A 53 -15.79 0.90 13.24
C GLY A 53 -15.22 1.27 11.87
N ILE A 54 -13.88 1.31 11.73
CA ILE A 54 -13.29 1.43 10.38
C ILE A 54 -13.55 0.17 9.55
N ASP A 55 -13.61 0.34 8.23
CA ASP A 55 -13.87 -0.74 7.27
C ASP A 55 -12.60 -1.31 6.64
N GLY A 56 -11.45 -0.67 6.83
CA GLY A 56 -10.17 -1.15 6.33
C GLY A 56 -8.99 -0.31 6.79
N ILE A 57 -7.78 -0.82 6.58
CA ILE A 57 -6.52 -0.17 6.99
C ILE A 57 -5.61 -0.02 5.78
N LEU A 58 -5.00 1.17 5.65
CA LEU A 58 -3.89 1.48 4.75
C LEU A 58 -2.69 1.89 5.59
N SER A 59 -1.50 1.44 5.23
CA SER A 59 -0.27 1.84 5.92
C SER A 59 0.92 1.94 5.00
N LEU A 60 2.04 2.42 5.53
CA LEU A 60 3.31 2.51 4.81
C LEU A 60 3.17 3.28 3.48
N GLY A 61 2.36 4.34 3.48
CA GLY A 61 2.43 5.41 2.51
C GLY A 61 3.41 6.49 2.96
N THR A 62 3.25 7.72 2.49
CA THR A 62 4.09 8.87 2.92
C THR A 62 3.96 9.10 4.42
N LEU A 63 2.73 9.15 4.94
CA LEU A 63 2.47 9.29 6.38
C LEU A 63 3.04 8.13 7.21
N GLY A 64 3.03 6.91 6.66
CA GLY A 64 3.55 5.72 7.32
C GLY A 64 5.05 5.50 7.11
N GLU A 65 5.78 6.51 6.65
CA GLU A 65 7.24 6.52 6.54
C GLU A 65 7.85 5.40 5.69
N CYS A 66 7.14 4.94 4.67
CA CYS A 66 7.58 3.84 3.80
C CYS A 66 9.00 4.01 3.25
N ALA A 67 9.42 5.26 2.97
CA ALA A 67 10.72 5.57 2.38
C ALA A 67 11.89 5.53 3.38
N THR A 68 11.62 5.71 4.67
CA THR A 68 12.63 5.90 5.73
C THR A 68 12.84 4.66 6.59
N LEU A 69 11.90 3.72 6.59
CA LEU A 69 12.00 2.47 7.33
C LEU A 69 12.81 1.42 6.56
N THR A 70 13.55 0.61 7.29
CA THR A 70 14.19 -0.59 6.73
C THR A 70 13.13 -1.61 6.29
N TRP A 71 13.51 -2.57 5.46
CA TRP A 71 12.58 -3.65 5.09
C TRP A 71 12.16 -4.47 6.30
N GLU A 72 13.07 -4.74 7.20
CA GLU A 72 12.84 -5.50 8.44
C GLU A 72 11.79 -4.80 9.29
N GLU A 73 11.90 -3.49 9.49
CA GLU A 73 10.92 -2.69 10.22
C GLU A 73 9.55 -2.68 9.54
N LYS A 74 9.50 -2.51 8.22
CA LYS A 74 8.23 -2.60 7.47
C LYS A 74 7.58 -3.96 7.59
N ARG A 75 8.37 -5.02 7.50
CA ARG A 75 7.91 -6.42 7.64
C ARG A 75 7.31 -6.66 9.01
N ASP A 76 8.02 -6.29 10.06
CA ASP A 76 7.61 -6.51 11.44
C ASP A 76 6.37 -5.68 11.81
N PHE A 77 6.31 -4.44 11.32
CA PHE A 77 5.12 -3.60 11.42
C PHE A 77 3.91 -4.24 10.72
N MET A 78 4.06 -4.70 9.47
CA MET A 78 2.96 -5.37 8.75
C MET A 78 2.50 -6.63 9.46
N ALA A 79 3.42 -7.42 10.01
CA ALA A 79 3.09 -8.60 10.79
C ALA A 79 2.26 -8.24 12.04
N ALA A 80 2.65 -7.19 12.76
CA ALA A 80 1.91 -6.70 13.93
C ALA A 80 0.49 -6.20 13.56
N VAL A 81 0.35 -5.50 12.43
CA VAL A 81 -0.98 -5.07 11.95
C VAL A 81 -1.85 -6.28 11.60
N VAL A 82 -1.31 -7.27 10.87
CA VAL A 82 -2.04 -8.51 10.51
C VAL A 82 -2.48 -9.27 11.75
N GLU A 83 -1.59 -9.41 12.73
CA GLU A 83 -1.89 -10.09 14.00
C GLU A 83 -2.96 -9.35 14.79
N ALA A 84 -2.85 -8.03 14.92
CA ALA A 84 -3.82 -7.22 15.65
C ALA A 84 -5.17 -7.17 14.94
N ALA A 85 -5.20 -7.03 13.61
CA ALA A 85 -6.44 -6.99 12.84
C ALA A 85 -7.21 -8.32 12.87
N ARG A 86 -6.51 -9.45 12.89
CA ARG A 86 -7.10 -10.83 12.94
C ARG A 86 -8.17 -11.06 11.88
N GLY A 87 -8.03 -10.43 10.71
CA GLY A 87 -8.99 -10.52 9.61
C GLY A 87 -10.35 -9.88 9.89
N ARG A 88 -10.47 -9.01 10.89
CA ARG A 88 -11.70 -8.24 11.19
C ARG A 88 -11.99 -7.20 10.12
N VAL A 89 -10.94 -6.62 9.54
CA VAL A 89 -10.99 -5.66 8.43
C VAL A 89 -9.88 -5.97 7.43
N PRO A 90 -10.04 -5.66 6.14
CA PRO A 90 -8.98 -5.79 5.16
C PRO A 90 -7.83 -4.81 5.44
N TYR A 91 -6.60 -5.26 5.15
CA TYR A 91 -5.40 -4.48 5.34
C TYR A 91 -4.55 -4.40 4.06
N PHE A 92 -4.23 -3.20 3.60
CA PHE A 92 -3.28 -2.91 2.53
C PHE A 92 -2.02 -2.26 3.08
N GLY A 93 -0.88 -2.97 2.97
CA GLY A 93 0.43 -2.48 3.36
C GLY A 93 1.21 -1.91 2.18
N GLY A 94 1.90 -0.80 2.36
CA GLY A 94 2.73 -0.20 1.32
C GLY A 94 4.02 -0.99 1.08
N THR A 95 4.28 -1.40 -0.16
CA THR A 95 5.50 -2.10 -0.56
C THR A 95 6.32 -1.31 -1.59
N THR A 96 6.05 -0.01 -1.70
CA THR A 96 6.82 0.87 -2.59
C THR A 96 8.30 0.87 -2.22
N SER A 97 9.14 0.77 -3.23
CA SER A 97 10.59 0.71 -3.08
C SER A 97 11.28 1.54 -4.18
N LEU A 98 12.61 1.52 -4.21
CA LEU A 98 13.42 2.25 -5.19
C LEU A 98 13.46 1.57 -6.56
N ASN A 99 13.06 0.32 -6.67
CA ASN A 99 13.09 -0.43 -7.93
C ASN A 99 12.06 -1.57 -7.96
N THR A 100 11.74 -2.05 -9.17
CA THR A 100 10.74 -3.09 -9.42
C THR A 100 11.06 -4.42 -8.72
N ARG A 101 12.32 -4.86 -8.76
CA ARG A 101 12.73 -6.16 -8.16
C ARG A 101 12.50 -6.18 -6.66
N GLU A 102 12.89 -5.12 -5.98
CA GLU A 102 12.71 -5.00 -4.54
C GLU A 102 11.22 -4.86 -4.19
N THR A 103 10.45 -4.09 -4.97
CA THR A 103 9.01 -3.98 -4.81
C THR A 103 8.33 -5.35 -4.94
N VAL A 104 8.68 -6.14 -5.95
CA VAL A 104 8.16 -7.52 -6.11
C VAL A 104 8.53 -8.39 -4.92
N ARG A 105 9.79 -8.33 -4.44
CA ARG A 105 10.24 -9.10 -3.26
C ARG A 105 9.42 -8.73 -2.03
N GLN A 106 9.26 -7.44 -1.75
CA GLN A 106 8.49 -6.94 -0.60
C GLN A 106 7.01 -7.30 -0.73
N THR A 107 6.43 -7.19 -1.92
CA THR A 107 5.01 -7.52 -2.16
C THR A 107 4.73 -9.01 -1.94
N ARG A 108 5.61 -9.91 -2.39
CA ARG A 108 5.49 -11.35 -2.11
C ARG A 108 5.58 -11.64 -0.61
N ALA A 109 6.57 -11.05 0.05
CA ALA A 109 6.73 -11.24 1.49
C ALA A 109 5.53 -10.69 2.28
N ALA A 110 4.97 -9.56 1.89
CA ALA A 110 3.74 -9.01 2.49
C ALA A 110 2.54 -9.96 2.30
N TYR A 111 2.41 -10.57 1.11
CA TYR A 111 1.39 -11.58 0.86
C TYR A 111 1.55 -12.79 1.78
N ASP A 112 2.78 -13.30 1.94
CA ASP A 112 3.09 -14.45 2.80
C ASP A 112 2.82 -14.16 4.29
N LEU A 113 3.05 -12.91 4.73
CA LEU A 113 2.70 -12.43 6.08
C LEU A 113 1.19 -12.40 6.31
N GLY A 114 0.45 -12.28 5.24
CA GLY A 114 -0.98 -12.24 5.37
C GLY A 114 -1.60 -10.87 5.14
N VAL A 115 -0.92 -9.94 4.52
CA VAL A 115 -1.46 -8.65 4.06
C VAL A 115 -2.45 -8.90 2.92
N ASP A 116 -3.61 -8.25 2.93
CA ASP A 116 -4.70 -8.51 1.98
C ASP A 116 -4.51 -7.84 0.62
N GLY A 117 -3.72 -6.76 0.56
CA GLY A 117 -3.38 -6.04 -0.65
C GLY A 117 -2.19 -5.12 -0.43
N THR A 118 -1.66 -4.54 -1.49
CA THR A 118 -0.60 -3.53 -1.38
C THR A 118 -1.06 -2.15 -1.84
N MET A 119 -0.72 -1.11 -1.07
CA MET A 119 -0.79 0.27 -1.50
C MET A 119 0.53 0.63 -2.17
N LEU A 120 0.51 0.84 -3.49
CA LEU A 120 1.72 0.90 -4.31
C LEU A 120 1.82 2.20 -5.10
N GLY A 121 2.86 2.99 -4.81
CA GLY A 121 3.34 4.08 -5.65
C GLY A 121 4.37 3.60 -6.67
N PRO A 122 4.69 4.38 -7.71
CA PRO A 122 5.82 4.06 -8.58
C PRO A 122 7.13 4.14 -7.80
N PRO A 123 8.24 3.61 -8.35
CA PRO A 123 9.54 3.69 -7.69
C PRO A 123 9.88 5.13 -7.30
N MET A 124 10.29 5.29 -6.04
CA MET A 124 10.69 6.59 -5.50
C MET A 124 12.01 7.07 -6.12
N TRP A 125 12.28 8.36 -6.00
CA TRP A 125 13.51 9.06 -6.41
C TRP A 125 13.49 9.59 -7.83
N CYS A 126 13.31 8.76 -8.86
CA CYS A 126 13.35 9.19 -10.25
C CYS A 126 11.95 9.34 -10.83
N TYR A 127 11.74 10.38 -11.64
CA TYR A 127 10.51 10.55 -12.42
C TYR A 127 10.43 9.47 -13.50
N PRO A 128 9.45 8.55 -13.44
CA PRO A 128 9.23 7.60 -14.52
C PRO A 128 8.39 8.26 -15.64
N ASP A 129 8.67 7.93 -16.89
CA ASP A 129 7.72 8.22 -17.96
C ASP A 129 6.49 7.29 -17.88
N LEU A 130 5.45 7.60 -18.65
CA LEU A 130 4.21 6.84 -18.63
C LEU A 130 4.40 5.35 -19.01
N PRO A 131 5.15 4.99 -20.08
CA PRO A 131 5.42 3.60 -20.39
C PRO A 131 6.13 2.84 -19.27
N THR A 132 7.12 3.46 -18.64
CA THR A 132 7.86 2.88 -17.50
C THR A 132 6.95 2.67 -16.30
N ALA A 133 6.10 3.64 -15.96
CA ALA A 133 5.14 3.50 -14.88
C ALA A 133 4.12 2.38 -15.16
N ILE A 134 3.58 2.29 -16.37
CA ILE A 134 2.68 1.20 -16.77
C ILE A 134 3.38 -0.15 -16.62
N ARG A 135 4.60 -0.28 -17.15
CA ARG A 135 5.36 -1.53 -17.10
C ARG A 135 5.65 -1.95 -15.67
N PHE A 136 6.01 -1.02 -14.79
CA PHE A 136 6.23 -1.29 -13.37
C PHE A 136 5.03 -1.98 -12.71
N TYR A 137 3.82 -1.43 -12.87
CA TYR A 137 2.62 -2.03 -12.27
C TYR A 137 2.27 -3.38 -12.92
N GLN A 138 2.52 -3.53 -14.22
CA GLN A 138 2.33 -4.80 -14.92
C GLN A 138 3.27 -5.88 -14.39
N ASP A 139 4.55 -5.56 -14.21
CA ASP A 139 5.56 -6.49 -13.69
C ASP A 139 5.22 -6.93 -12.25
N VAL A 140 4.80 -5.99 -11.39
CA VAL A 140 4.38 -6.34 -10.02
C VAL A 140 3.13 -7.21 -10.03
N ALA A 141 2.12 -6.89 -10.87
CA ALA A 141 0.89 -7.66 -10.97
C ALA A 141 1.13 -9.06 -11.56
N GLU A 142 2.06 -9.21 -12.50
CA GLU A 142 2.46 -10.51 -13.06
C GLU A 142 3.19 -11.36 -12.02
N ALA A 143 4.11 -10.73 -11.27
CA ALA A 143 4.90 -11.42 -10.27
C ALA A 143 4.10 -11.79 -9.00
N CYS A 144 3.01 -11.07 -8.72
CA CYS A 144 2.18 -11.24 -7.53
C CYS A 144 0.69 -11.29 -7.92
N PRO A 145 0.23 -12.34 -8.65
CA PRO A 145 -1.10 -12.35 -9.27
C PRO A 145 -2.26 -12.38 -8.27
N ASP A 146 -2.01 -12.87 -7.07
CA ASP A 146 -3.02 -12.98 -6.01
C ASP A 146 -3.05 -11.77 -5.06
N MET A 147 -2.14 -10.81 -5.25
CA MET A 147 -2.04 -9.60 -4.42
C MET A 147 -2.80 -8.44 -5.07
N PRO A 148 -3.94 -7.98 -4.52
CA PRO A 148 -4.60 -6.77 -4.98
C PRO A 148 -3.68 -5.56 -4.86
N ILE A 149 -3.66 -4.71 -5.90
CA ILE A 149 -2.86 -3.49 -5.93
C ILE A 149 -3.78 -2.28 -5.84
N CYS A 150 -3.61 -1.47 -4.79
CA CYS A 150 -4.16 -0.13 -4.68
C CYS A 150 -3.10 0.86 -5.15
N VAL A 151 -3.34 1.56 -6.27
CA VAL A 151 -2.41 2.56 -6.78
C VAL A 151 -2.40 3.78 -5.88
N TYR A 152 -1.23 4.11 -5.37
CA TYR A 152 -1.03 5.29 -4.54
C TYR A 152 -0.59 6.47 -5.40
N ALA A 153 -1.53 7.36 -5.69
CA ALA A 153 -1.30 8.58 -6.46
C ALA A 153 -0.90 9.72 -5.52
N ASN A 154 0.40 9.97 -5.42
CA ASN A 154 0.96 11.12 -4.70
C ASN A 154 2.04 11.78 -5.58
N PRO A 155 1.68 12.79 -6.39
CA PRO A 155 2.61 13.42 -7.32
C PRO A 155 3.80 14.09 -6.64
N GLU A 156 3.63 14.60 -5.42
CA GLU A 156 4.71 15.22 -4.66
C GLU A 156 5.77 14.20 -4.24
N ALA A 157 5.34 13.03 -3.74
CA ALA A 157 6.25 11.99 -3.28
C ALA A 157 6.92 11.24 -4.45
N PHE A 158 6.16 10.91 -5.50
CA PHE A 158 6.65 10.07 -6.59
C PHE A 158 7.05 10.82 -7.85
N LYS A 159 6.88 12.15 -7.88
CA LYS A 159 7.17 12.98 -9.06
C LYS A 159 6.45 12.51 -10.33
N PHE A 160 5.28 11.86 -10.19
CA PHE A 160 4.52 11.29 -11.29
C PHE A 160 3.01 11.57 -11.11
N GLU A 161 2.41 12.19 -12.11
CA GLU A 161 0.97 12.35 -12.22
C GLU A 161 0.38 11.21 -13.07
N PHE A 162 -0.66 10.57 -12.54
CA PHE A 162 -1.32 9.46 -13.24
C PHE A 162 -2.31 9.98 -14.29
N PRO A 163 -1.95 10.03 -15.58
CA PRO A 163 -2.85 10.49 -16.62
C PRO A 163 -3.98 9.49 -16.87
N ARG A 164 -5.06 9.93 -17.53
CA ARG A 164 -6.19 9.05 -17.86
C ARG A 164 -5.77 7.81 -18.68
N ALA A 165 -4.77 7.96 -19.55
CA ALA A 165 -4.21 6.87 -20.34
C ALA A 165 -3.63 5.74 -19.48
N PHE A 166 -3.06 6.04 -18.31
CA PHE A 166 -2.57 5.04 -17.36
C PHE A 166 -3.69 4.09 -16.91
N ARG A 167 -4.87 4.64 -16.63
CA ARG A 167 -6.05 3.85 -16.21
C ARG A 167 -6.47 2.86 -17.32
N GLY A 168 -6.51 3.31 -18.57
CA GLY A 168 -6.84 2.45 -19.72
C GLY A 168 -5.85 1.31 -19.92
N ALA A 169 -4.56 1.57 -19.85
CA ALA A 169 -3.50 0.57 -20.05
C ALA A 169 -3.49 -0.56 -19.00
N ASN A 170 -3.97 -0.27 -17.77
CA ASN A 170 -4.04 -1.25 -16.68
C ASN A 170 -5.43 -1.91 -16.56
N HIS A 171 -6.43 -1.46 -17.33
CA HIS A 171 -7.76 -2.07 -17.40
C HIS A 171 -7.92 -3.13 -18.50
N THR A 172 -6.96 -3.32 -19.38
CA THR A 172 -7.05 -4.28 -20.49
C THR A 172 -6.79 -5.73 -20.06
N GLY A 173 -7.55 -6.22 -19.09
CA GLY A 173 -7.91 -7.62 -19.03
C GLY A 173 -9.20 -7.78 -19.83
N THR A 174 -9.14 -8.42 -21.02
CA THR A 174 -10.30 -8.76 -21.81
C THR A 174 -11.38 -9.42 -20.94
N ALA A 175 -12.65 -9.13 -21.20
CA ALA A 175 -13.82 -9.62 -20.46
C ALA A 175 -13.96 -11.16 -20.35
N GLY A 176 -12.97 -11.92 -20.81
CA GLY A 176 -12.88 -13.38 -20.77
C GLY A 176 -11.85 -13.97 -19.80
N ASP A 177 -10.88 -13.20 -19.32
CA ASP A 177 -9.85 -13.71 -18.42
C ASP A 177 -10.16 -13.36 -16.96
N ARG A 178 -10.97 -14.20 -16.32
CA ARG A 178 -11.33 -14.08 -14.90
C ARG A 178 -10.15 -14.29 -13.93
N ARG A 179 -8.92 -14.54 -14.44
CA ARG A 179 -7.71 -14.78 -13.64
C ARG A 179 -6.84 -13.54 -13.47
N GLN A 180 -7.14 -12.44 -14.18
CA GLN A 180 -6.38 -11.20 -14.08
C GLN A 180 -7.26 -10.00 -13.66
N GLY A 181 -8.02 -10.14 -12.58
CA GLY A 181 -8.71 -9.03 -11.96
C GLY A 181 -7.70 -8.04 -11.36
N ARG A 182 -7.18 -7.12 -12.15
CA ARG A 182 -6.35 -6.00 -11.67
C ARG A 182 -7.27 -4.94 -11.11
N TRP A 183 -7.14 -4.66 -9.82
CA TRP A 183 -7.98 -3.71 -9.11
C TRP A 183 -7.30 -2.35 -9.07
N TYR A 184 -8.00 -1.35 -9.53
CA TYR A 184 -7.57 0.03 -9.55
C TYR A 184 -8.55 0.89 -8.76
N ARG A 185 -8.14 1.41 -7.62
CA ARG A 185 -8.83 2.51 -6.94
C ARG A 185 -7.81 3.57 -6.55
N GLU A 186 -8.08 4.81 -6.92
CA GLU A 186 -7.28 5.97 -6.58
C GLU A 186 -7.73 6.48 -5.20
N PHE A 187 -6.85 6.42 -4.21
CA PHE A 187 -6.99 7.19 -2.99
C PHE A 187 -6.11 8.43 -3.13
N GLY A 188 -6.71 9.52 -3.57
CA GLY A 188 -6.11 10.84 -3.64
C GLY A 188 -7.23 11.85 -3.64
N GLY A 189 -7.30 12.65 -2.59
CA GLY A 189 -8.16 13.82 -2.55
C GLY A 189 -7.74 14.80 -3.65
N ARG A 190 -8.70 15.30 -4.43
CA ARG A 190 -8.46 16.49 -5.26
C ARG A 190 -8.10 17.62 -4.31
N SER A 191 -6.89 18.15 -4.40
CA SER A 191 -6.64 19.49 -3.88
C SER A 191 -7.61 20.45 -4.58
N PRO A 192 -8.36 21.27 -3.85
CA PRO A 192 -9.11 22.35 -4.48
C PRO A 192 -8.09 23.22 -5.22
N THR A 193 -8.29 23.41 -6.50
CA THR A 193 -7.60 24.45 -7.27
C THR A 193 -7.85 25.79 -6.57
N LEU A 194 -6.84 26.30 -5.88
CA LEU A 194 -6.81 27.69 -5.46
C LEU A 194 -6.72 28.50 -6.75
N GLU A 195 -7.87 28.98 -7.21
CA GLU A 195 -7.91 30.07 -8.18
C GLU A 195 -7.20 31.26 -7.52
N ARG A 196 -6.08 31.68 -8.09
CA ARG A 196 -5.44 32.94 -7.70
C ARG A 196 -6.33 34.06 -8.22
N PRO A 197 -6.77 34.99 -7.35
CA PRO A 197 -7.43 36.17 -7.84
C PRO A 197 -6.43 37.01 -8.70
N THR A 198 -6.91 37.45 -9.86
CA THR A 198 -6.26 38.36 -10.78
C THR A 198 -5.98 39.73 -10.14
#